data_5e30359efbc24b5e23988c9e19aed9cf
#
_entry.id   5e30359efbc24b5e23988c9e19aed9cf
#
_cell.length_a   1.000
_cell.length_b   1.000
_cell.length_c   1.000
_cell.angle_alpha   90.00
_cell.angle_beta   90.00
_cell.angle_gamma   90.00
#
_symmetry.space_group_name_H-M   'P 1'
#
loop_
_entity.id
_entity.type
_entity.pdbx_description
1 polymer ?
#
loop_
_entity_poly.entity_id
_entity_poly.type
_entity_poly.pdbx_seq_one_letter_code
_entity_poly.pdbx_strand_id
1 'polypeptide(L)'
;MPYGQNELEAVGLTTAPSSVVKPQRIAEVPASLECTKWGTLQIGENRLIIGLVKRVHVREDMIDRETLRIRGERFHVNGRMASPHWYCRTRDRFEMVLPK
;
A
#
# COMPACT_ATOMS: atom_id res chain seq x y z
N MET A 1 -1.55 -14.55 15.94
CA MET A 1 -2.25 -15.65 15.26
C MET A 1 -1.44 -16.94 15.34
N PRO A 2 -2.09 -18.10 15.34
CA PRO A 2 -1.35 -19.35 15.34
C PRO A 2 -0.44 -19.46 14.12
N TYR A 3 0.72 -20.07 14.31
CA TYR A 3 1.67 -20.29 13.24
C TYR A 3 1.06 -21.17 12.15
N GLY A 4 1.22 -20.77 10.89
CA GLY A 4 0.66 -21.48 9.75
C GLY A 4 -0.75 -21.07 9.35
N GLN A 5 -1.42 -20.23 10.14
CA GLN A 5 -2.73 -19.72 9.78
C GLN A 5 -2.59 -18.53 8.82
N ASN A 6 -3.40 -18.51 7.75
CA ASN A 6 -3.43 -17.41 6.80
C ASN A 6 -4.21 -16.24 7.40
N GLU A 7 -3.54 -15.12 7.63
CA GLU A 7 -4.16 -13.93 8.20
C GLU A 7 -5.28 -13.36 7.31
N LEU A 8 -5.15 -13.46 6.01
CA LEU A 8 -6.16 -12.97 5.07
C LEU A 8 -7.47 -13.75 5.19
N GLU A 9 -7.39 -15.06 5.37
CA GLU A 9 -8.58 -15.88 5.60
C GLU A 9 -9.25 -15.52 6.91
N ALA A 10 -8.45 -15.28 7.96
CA ALA A 10 -8.97 -14.93 9.28
C ALA A 10 -9.77 -13.62 9.28
N VAL A 11 -9.44 -12.65 8.42
CA VAL A 11 -10.14 -11.36 8.33
C VAL A 11 -11.10 -11.30 7.14
N GLY A 12 -11.26 -12.38 6.39
CA GLY A 12 -12.23 -12.46 5.28
C GLY A 12 -11.77 -11.80 3.98
N LEU A 13 -10.49 -11.59 3.81
CA LEU A 13 -9.94 -11.02 2.58
C LEU A 13 -9.54 -12.13 1.61
N THR A 14 -9.56 -11.81 0.32
CA THR A 14 -9.16 -12.73 -0.74
C THR A 14 -7.87 -12.25 -1.41
N THR A 15 -7.20 -13.19 -2.08
CA THR A 15 -5.98 -12.89 -2.81
C THR A 15 -6.20 -12.92 -4.31
N ALA A 16 -5.34 -12.23 -5.05
CA ALA A 16 -5.29 -12.27 -6.50
C ALA A 16 -3.85 -12.55 -6.94
N PRO A 17 -3.66 -13.20 -8.10
CA PRO A 17 -2.31 -13.49 -8.57
C PRO A 17 -1.56 -12.20 -8.92
N SER A 18 -0.28 -12.16 -8.61
CA SER A 18 0.61 -11.11 -9.06
C SER A 18 1.11 -11.41 -10.48
N SER A 19 1.55 -10.37 -11.18
CA SER A 19 1.99 -10.51 -12.58
C SER A 19 3.49 -10.76 -12.70
N VAL A 20 4.29 -10.20 -11.80
CA VAL A 20 5.75 -10.18 -11.93
C VAL A 20 6.44 -10.88 -10.77
N VAL A 21 5.86 -10.87 -9.58
CA VAL A 21 6.43 -11.47 -8.37
C VAL A 21 5.62 -12.67 -7.91
N LYS A 22 6.22 -13.55 -7.10
CA LYS A 22 5.57 -14.76 -6.61
C LYS A 22 4.49 -14.52 -5.56
N PRO A 23 4.70 -13.64 -4.55
CA PRO A 23 3.67 -13.40 -3.54
C PRO A 23 2.38 -12.88 -4.17
N GLN A 24 1.24 -13.35 -3.68
CA GLN A 24 -0.06 -12.88 -4.14
C GLN A 24 -0.38 -11.53 -3.53
N ARG A 25 -1.22 -10.76 -4.22
CA ARG A 25 -1.71 -9.49 -3.72
C ARG A 25 -3.11 -9.65 -3.11
N ILE A 26 -3.53 -8.67 -2.32
CA ILE A 26 -4.88 -8.63 -1.75
C ILE A 26 -5.83 -8.05 -2.80
N ALA A 27 -6.91 -8.79 -3.13
CA ALA A 27 -7.80 -8.42 -4.22
C ALA A 27 -8.64 -7.17 -3.92
N GLU A 28 -9.03 -6.96 -2.67
CA GLU A 28 -9.97 -5.91 -2.28
C GLU A 28 -9.36 -4.52 -2.15
N VAL A 29 -8.03 -4.40 -2.09
CA VAL A 29 -7.40 -3.09 -1.91
C VAL A 29 -7.49 -2.23 -3.18
N PRO A 30 -7.59 -0.90 -3.05
CA PRO A 30 -7.67 -0.01 -4.22
C PRO A 30 -6.39 0.08 -5.03
N ALA A 31 -5.24 -0.18 -4.42
CA ALA A 31 -3.96 -0.18 -5.11
C ALA A 31 -3.01 -1.20 -4.49
N SER A 32 -2.13 -1.76 -5.29
CA SER A 32 -1.11 -2.72 -4.86
C SER A 32 0.18 -2.49 -5.63
N LEU A 33 1.29 -2.75 -4.97
CA LEU A 33 2.62 -2.66 -5.58
C LEU A 33 3.25 -4.06 -5.57
N GLU A 34 3.71 -4.52 -6.74
CA GLU A 34 4.53 -5.72 -6.83
C GLU A 34 5.99 -5.30 -6.74
N CYS A 35 6.66 -5.76 -5.70
CA CYS A 35 8.03 -5.35 -5.40
C CYS A 35 8.95 -6.54 -5.27
N THR A 36 10.22 -6.35 -5.66
CA THR A 36 11.31 -7.26 -5.29
C THR A 36 12.12 -6.58 -4.19
N LYS A 37 12.73 -7.38 -3.32
CA LYS A 37 13.57 -6.82 -2.25
C LYS A 37 14.81 -6.19 -2.86
N TRP A 38 15.00 -4.89 -2.62
CA TRP A 38 16.19 -4.16 -3.06
C TRP A 38 17.28 -4.21 -2.01
N GLY A 39 16.92 -4.01 -0.75
CA GLY A 39 17.89 -4.03 0.35
C GLY A 39 17.23 -3.96 1.70
N THR A 40 18.03 -4.15 2.74
CA THR A 40 17.61 -4.07 4.13
C THR A 40 18.64 -3.23 4.89
N LEU A 41 18.17 -2.29 5.69
CA LEU A 41 19.01 -1.47 6.55
C LEU A 41 18.65 -1.76 8.01
N GLN A 42 19.62 -2.15 8.81
CA GLN A 42 19.44 -2.39 10.24
C GLN A 42 19.68 -1.08 10.99
N ILE A 43 18.70 -0.63 11.76
CA ILE A 43 18.79 0.57 12.59
C ILE A 43 18.40 0.16 14.02
N GLY A 44 19.39 -0.04 14.90
CA GLY A 44 19.14 -0.56 16.23
C GLY A 44 18.46 -1.92 16.17
N GLU A 45 17.30 -2.06 16.79
CA GLU A 45 16.51 -3.29 16.76
C GLU A 45 15.52 -3.34 15.59
N ASN A 46 15.42 -2.27 14.84
CA ASN A 46 14.50 -2.16 13.71
C ASN A 46 15.19 -2.46 12.39
N ARG A 47 14.40 -2.94 11.43
CA ARG A 47 14.86 -3.17 10.06
C ARG A 47 14.03 -2.35 9.10
N LEU A 48 14.70 -1.61 8.23
CA LEU A 48 14.09 -0.94 7.11
C LEU A 48 14.26 -1.82 5.87
N ILE A 49 13.15 -2.29 5.32
CA ILE A 49 13.16 -3.12 4.12
C ILE A 49 12.76 -2.26 2.95
N ILE A 50 13.63 -2.21 1.93
CA ILE A 50 13.42 -1.39 0.74
C ILE A 50 13.02 -2.30 -0.41
N GLY A 51 11.88 -2.04 -1.02
CA GLY A 51 11.38 -2.77 -2.17
C GLY A 51 11.55 -1.96 -3.45
N LEU A 52 11.94 -2.65 -4.51
CA LEU A 52 11.96 -2.07 -5.85
C LEU A 52 10.63 -2.38 -6.52
N VAL A 53 9.87 -1.35 -6.88
CA VAL A 53 8.56 -1.50 -7.49
C VAL A 53 8.72 -2.02 -8.92
N LYS A 54 8.10 -3.16 -9.21
CA LYS A 54 8.11 -3.78 -10.54
C LYS A 54 6.81 -3.57 -11.28
N ARG A 55 5.71 -3.48 -10.57
CA ARG A 55 4.38 -3.28 -11.16
C ARG A 55 3.44 -2.61 -10.17
N VAL A 56 2.57 -1.77 -10.67
CA VAL A 56 1.54 -1.09 -9.88
C VAL A 56 0.17 -1.54 -10.38
N HIS A 57 -0.71 -1.90 -9.45
CA HIS A 57 -2.11 -2.21 -9.70
C HIS A 57 -2.99 -1.14 -9.07
N VAL A 58 -3.89 -0.56 -9.84
CA VAL A 58 -4.84 0.45 -9.33
C VAL A 58 -6.22 0.10 -9.88
N ARG A 59 -7.25 0.14 -9.02
CA ARG A 59 -8.62 -0.05 -9.47
C ARG A 59 -9.01 1.08 -10.43
N GLU A 60 -9.83 0.77 -11.41
CA GLU A 60 -10.22 1.74 -12.44
C GLU A 60 -10.92 2.97 -11.89
N ASP A 61 -11.72 2.82 -10.83
CA ASP A 61 -12.44 3.92 -10.22
C ASP A 61 -11.53 4.87 -9.43
N MET A 62 -10.27 4.47 -9.19
CA MET A 62 -9.27 5.28 -8.48
C MET A 62 -8.36 6.07 -9.39
N ILE A 63 -8.43 5.87 -10.70
CA ILE A 63 -7.55 6.53 -11.65
C ILE A 63 -8.34 7.46 -12.58
N ASP A 64 -7.80 8.66 -12.80
CA ASP A 64 -8.32 9.57 -13.81
C ASP A 64 -7.64 9.24 -15.14
N ARG A 65 -8.41 8.73 -16.10
CA ARG A 65 -7.89 8.28 -17.39
C ARG A 65 -7.35 9.40 -18.27
N GLU A 66 -7.88 10.62 -18.09
CA GLU A 66 -7.44 11.77 -18.85
C GLU A 66 -6.06 12.24 -18.43
N THR A 67 -5.82 12.32 -17.12
CA THR A 67 -4.55 12.79 -16.56
C THR A 67 -3.61 11.67 -16.17
N LEU A 68 -4.10 10.42 -16.12
CA LEU A 68 -3.38 9.23 -15.66
C LEU A 68 -2.90 9.36 -14.21
N ARG A 69 -3.67 10.07 -13.39
CA ARG A 69 -3.37 10.29 -11.98
C ARG A 69 -4.37 9.57 -11.09
N ILE A 70 -3.94 9.20 -9.90
CA ILE A 70 -4.81 8.62 -8.89
C ILE A 70 -5.77 9.70 -8.40
N ARG A 71 -7.07 9.32 -8.31
CA ARG A 71 -8.09 10.20 -7.73
C ARG A 71 -7.95 10.19 -6.22
N GLY A 72 -7.13 11.10 -5.69
CA GLY A 72 -6.84 11.17 -4.26
C GLY A 72 -8.07 11.31 -3.37
N GLU A 73 -9.11 11.96 -3.86
CA GLU A 73 -10.36 12.13 -3.13
C GLU A 73 -11.12 10.82 -2.92
N ARG A 74 -10.83 9.80 -3.69
CA ARG A 74 -11.43 8.47 -3.57
C ARG A 74 -10.51 7.45 -2.93
N PHE A 75 -9.24 7.78 -2.76
CA PHE A 75 -8.22 6.88 -2.23
C PHE A 75 -8.09 7.08 -0.73
N HIS A 76 -8.90 6.35 0.04
CA HIS A 76 -8.97 6.48 1.49
C HIS A 76 -7.95 5.57 2.16
N VAL A 77 -6.79 6.11 2.50
CA VAL A 77 -5.75 5.40 3.22
C VAL A 77 -5.58 6.01 4.62
N ASN A 78 -4.93 5.26 5.50
CA ASN A 78 -4.64 5.72 6.85
C ASN A 78 -3.15 5.97 7.01
N GLY A 79 -2.80 7.04 7.72
CA GLY A 79 -1.43 7.31 8.10
C GLY A 79 -1.17 6.89 9.53
N ARG A 80 -0.03 6.25 9.78
CA ARG A 80 0.41 5.94 11.13
C ARG A 80 0.96 7.20 11.79
N MET A 81 0.45 7.54 12.97
CA MET A 81 0.83 8.78 13.65
C MET A 81 1.71 8.53 14.87
N ALA A 82 1.34 7.60 15.71
CA ALA A 82 2.06 7.39 16.97
C ALA A 82 1.73 6.04 17.56
N SER A 83 2.64 5.56 18.44
CA SER A 83 2.39 4.40 19.28
C SER A 83 1.40 4.76 20.39
N PRO A 84 0.59 3.82 20.89
CA PRO A 84 0.53 2.43 20.45
C PRO A 84 -0.39 2.21 19.22
N HIS A 85 -1.44 3.02 19.04
CA HIS A 85 -2.48 2.74 18.06
C HIS A 85 -3.05 4.00 17.40
N TRP A 86 -2.27 5.04 17.27
CA TRP A 86 -2.75 6.29 16.69
C TRP A 86 -2.55 6.33 15.18
N TYR A 87 -3.63 6.59 14.46
CA TYR A 87 -3.67 6.71 13.00
C TYR A 87 -4.42 7.97 12.60
N CYS A 88 -4.21 8.44 11.41
CA CYS A 88 -5.00 9.54 10.84
C CYS A 88 -5.68 9.09 9.55
N ARG A 89 -6.77 9.78 9.23
CA ARG A 89 -7.43 9.65 7.94
C ARG A 89 -6.84 10.68 6.98
N THR A 90 -6.85 10.36 5.69
CA THR A 90 -6.28 11.22 4.66
C THR A 90 -7.35 11.97 3.86
N ARG A 91 -8.57 12.07 4.40
CA ARG A 91 -9.69 12.76 3.73
C ARG A 91 -9.58 14.27 3.79
N ASP A 92 -9.00 14.80 4.86
CA ASP A 92 -8.78 16.23 5.04
C ASP A 92 -7.43 16.59 4.41
N ARG A 93 -7.50 17.07 3.16
CA ARG A 93 -6.32 17.35 2.35
C ARG A 93 -6.27 18.80 1.94
N PHE A 94 -5.07 19.32 1.80
CA PHE A 94 -4.85 20.63 1.20
C PHE A 94 -3.66 20.55 0.25
N GLU A 95 -3.66 21.42 -0.73
CA GLU A 95 -2.61 21.48 -1.74
C GLU A 95 -1.65 22.63 -1.43
N MET A 96 -0.37 22.34 -1.50
CA MET A 96 0.68 23.35 -1.42
C MET A 96 1.42 23.37 -2.76
N VAL A 97 1.33 24.50 -3.44
CA VAL A 97 2.00 24.68 -4.73
C VAL A 97 3.42 25.15 -4.49
N LEU A 98 4.40 24.46 -5.06
CA LEU A 98 5.79 24.85 -4.92
C LEU A 98 6.06 26.15 -5.71
N PRO A 99 6.80 27.09 -5.13
CA PRO A 99 7.20 28.29 -5.88
C PRO A 99 8.12 27.90 -7.04
N LYS A 100 7.96 28.59 -8.15
CA LYS A 100 8.78 28.37 -9.33
C LYS A 100 10.13 29.08 -9.20
#